data_356199dce37309fda7d5060d8a7dad96
#
_entry.id   356199dce37309fda7d5060d8a7dad96
#
_cell.length_a   1.000
_cell.length_b   1.000
_cell.length_c   1.000
_cell.angle_alpha   90.00
_cell.angle_beta   90.00
_cell.angle_gamma   90.00
#
_symmetry.space_group_name_H-M   'P 1'
#
loop_
_entity.id
_entity.type
_entity.pdbx_description
1 polymer ?
#
loop_
_entity_poly.entity_id
_entity_poly.type
_entity_poly.pdbx_seq_one_letter_code
_entity_poly.pdbx_strand_id
1 'polypeptide(L)'
;MSFAGQYLSRYAVTDKIHISPKKNLRFIVVIPSFDELRLINTLQSLWSCKRPAFPVEIIVVVNSPENAGYGIIASNQKTINEASAWANSHSDTGFSCHILDETHLPSHEAGPGLARKIGMDQAVLRFNSLGRSGGVIISFDADTLCRPNYLKEIEICFDQYPGTKGCAVYFEHPLAGGEFPEIVYRAIAQYELHMRYYVSAIRSTGFPYAYHTIGSCFCVTAETYVNQGGMNKRKAGEDFYFLQKVIPLGNFREVNTTCLYPSPRPSTRVPFGTGAVIKKFTDGKISEVETYNPASFTPLKEFFSDLTGWYGLNPEGIAEKSKRLPEVIMEFAGSKFPGKIAEINDNSSAPDRFVKRFYQWFNMFRVFKFLNFVHMKHFSRVPVRLAAAEFLENSGYGSFRNMNTKELLEYFRKLQKEEPFFGLNGSSVIPPQ
;
A
#
# COMPACT_ATOMS: atom_id res chain seq x y z
N MET A 1 -17.42 13.39 23.15
CA MET A 1 -18.10 12.35 22.32
C MET A 1 -17.05 11.38 21.79
N SER A 2 -17.38 10.10 21.71
CA SER A 2 -16.50 9.06 21.15
C SER A 2 -16.38 9.25 19.63
N PHE A 3 -15.16 9.40 19.09
CA PHE A 3 -14.95 9.58 17.65
C PHE A 3 -15.23 8.31 16.84
N ALA A 4 -15.15 7.13 17.48
CA ALA A 4 -15.33 5.83 16.85
C ALA A 4 -16.60 5.08 17.30
N GLY A 5 -17.45 5.66 18.16
CA GLY A 5 -18.57 4.94 18.76
C GLY A 5 -19.51 4.29 17.75
N GLN A 6 -19.89 5.02 16.70
CA GLN A 6 -20.73 4.49 15.63
C GLN A 6 -20.08 3.34 14.86
N TYR A 7 -18.78 3.45 14.58
CA TYR A 7 -17.99 2.42 13.91
C TYR A 7 -17.90 1.15 14.75
N LEU A 8 -17.49 1.29 16.02
CA LEU A 8 -17.32 0.18 16.94
C LEU A 8 -18.63 -0.58 17.18
N SER A 9 -19.76 0.14 17.33
CA SER A 9 -21.09 -0.45 17.45
C SER A 9 -21.50 -1.18 16.17
N ARG A 10 -21.33 -0.53 15.00
CA ARG A 10 -21.70 -1.12 13.70
C ARG A 10 -21.00 -2.45 13.42
N TYR A 11 -19.73 -2.57 13.80
CA TYR A 11 -18.93 -3.78 13.55
C TYR A 11 -18.86 -4.70 14.77
N ALA A 12 -19.60 -4.42 15.85
CA ALA A 12 -19.64 -5.18 17.10
C ALA A 12 -18.21 -5.50 17.61
N VAL A 13 -17.33 -4.49 17.59
CA VAL A 13 -15.94 -4.65 18.01
C VAL A 13 -15.89 -4.79 19.53
N THR A 14 -15.38 -5.92 20.01
CA THR A 14 -15.18 -6.23 21.43
C THR A 14 -13.74 -6.04 21.84
N ASP A 15 -13.49 -5.61 23.07
CA ASP A 15 -12.15 -5.46 23.62
C ASP A 15 -11.52 -6.84 23.87
N LYS A 16 -10.36 -7.06 23.28
CA LYS A 16 -9.54 -8.28 23.42
C LYS A 16 -8.25 -8.02 24.23
N ILE A 17 -7.99 -6.76 24.60
CA ILE A 17 -6.79 -6.34 25.34
C ILE A 17 -7.23 -5.68 26.64
N HIS A 18 -7.35 -6.46 27.70
CA HIS A 18 -7.90 -6.02 28.99
C HIS A 18 -6.99 -5.07 29.79
N ILE A 19 -5.77 -4.80 29.27
CA ILE A 19 -4.83 -3.86 29.89
C ILE A 19 -5.12 -2.47 29.32
N SER A 20 -5.38 -1.50 30.18
CA SER A 20 -5.66 -0.10 29.76
C SER A 20 -4.48 0.48 28.97
N PRO A 21 -4.75 1.24 27.90
CA PRO A 21 -3.71 1.91 27.13
C PRO A 21 -3.05 3.04 27.94
N LYS A 22 -1.78 3.33 27.64
CA LYS A 22 -1.06 4.46 28.25
C LYS A 22 -1.72 5.77 27.84
N LYS A 23 -1.91 6.72 28.79
CA LYS A 23 -2.64 7.97 28.57
C LYS A 23 -2.13 8.81 27.38
N ASN A 24 -0.84 8.75 27.07
CA ASN A 24 -0.20 9.48 25.99
C ASN A 24 0.10 8.59 24.77
N LEU A 25 -0.50 7.41 24.64
CA LEU A 25 -0.35 6.50 23.51
C LEU A 25 -0.65 7.22 22.19
N ARG A 26 0.24 7.10 21.21
CA ARG A 26 0.09 7.73 19.90
C ARG A 26 0.25 6.77 18.73
N PHE A 27 1.02 5.70 18.89
CA PHE A 27 1.34 4.77 17.80
C PHE A 27 0.95 3.35 18.18
N ILE A 28 0.24 2.66 17.28
CA ILE A 28 -0.06 1.23 17.44
C ILE A 28 0.35 0.51 16.16
N VAL A 29 1.31 -0.41 16.28
CA VAL A 29 1.75 -1.29 15.19
C VAL A 29 0.89 -2.54 15.18
N VAL A 30 0.27 -2.85 14.05
CA VAL A 30 -0.58 -4.04 13.88
C VAL A 30 0.11 -5.04 12.97
N ILE A 31 0.30 -6.26 13.46
CA ILE A 31 1.04 -7.34 12.80
C ILE A 31 0.14 -8.57 12.67
N PRO A 32 -0.47 -8.83 11.49
CA PRO A 32 -1.10 -10.13 11.23
C PRO A 32 -0.01 -11.20 11.08
N SER A 33 -0.16 -12.33 11.78
CA SER A 33 0.76 -13.46 11.74
C SER A 33 0.00 -14.76 11.42
N PHE A 34 0.50 -15.51 10.45
CA PHE A 34 -0.04 -16.81 10.05
C PHE A 34 1.10 -17.72 9.65
N ASP A 35 1.30 -18.83 10.40
CA ASP A 35 2.37 -19.80 10.14
C ASP A 35 3.73 -19.11 9.90
N GLU A 36 4.12 -18.23 10.86
CA GLU A 36 5.27 -17.34 10.70
C GLU A 36 6.34 -17.56 11.76
N LEU A 37 7.45 -18.14 11.34
CA LEU A 37 8.57 -18.48 12.23
C LEU A 37 9.50 -17.29 12.52
N ARG A 38 9.34 -16.17 11.80
CA ARG A 38 10.25 -15.00 11.89
C ARG A 38 9.70 -13.87 12.73
N LEU A 39 8.53 -14.03 13.32
CA LEU A 39 7.87 -12.98 14.08
C LEU A 39 8.79 -12.38 15.16
N ILE A 40 9.60 -13.18 15.83
CA ILE A 40 10.54 -12.67 16.84
C ILE A 40 11.57 -11.73 16.25
N ASN A 41 12.08 -12.00 15.05
CA ASN A 41 13.02 -11.10 14.37
C ASN A 41 12.36 -9.76 14.03
N THR A 42 11.10 -9.80 13.60
CA THR A 42 10.27 -8.62 13.33
C THR A 42 10.05 -7.80 14.60
N LEU A 43 9.65 -8.43 15.69
CA LEU A 43 9.47 -7.79 17.01
C LEU A 43 10.78 -7.18 17.52
N GLN A 44 11.90 -7.89 17.39
CA GLN A 44 13.22 -7.40 17.77
C GLN A 44 13.65 -6.19 16.94
N SER A 45 13.34 -6.18 15.64
CA SER A 45 13.60 -5.05 14.76
C SER A 45 12.85 -3.80 15.23
N LEU A 46 11.57 -3.92 15.58
CA LEU A 46 10.76 -2.84 16.13
C LEU A 46 11.24 -2.39 17.51
N TRP A 47 11.62 -3.33 18.38
CA TRP A 47 12.19 -3.02 19.70
C TRP A 47 13.46 -2.20 19.61
N SER A 48 14.31 -2.52 18.63
CA SER A 48 15.60 -1.85 18.38
C SER A 48 15.46 -0.47 17.74
N CYS A 49 14.23 -0.03 17.38
CA CYS A 49 14.01 1.29 16.85
C CYS A 49 14.30 2.40 17.87
N LYS A 50 14.81 3.53 17.39
CA LYS A 50 14.83 4.77 18.15
C LYS A 50 13.41 5.11 18.61
N ARG A 51 13.25 5.32 19.92
CA ARG A 51 11.94 5.58 20.49
C ARG A 51 11.40 6.93 20.02
N PRO A 52 10.13 6.99 19.56
CA PRO A 52 9.44 8.27 19.42
C PRO A 52 9.20 8.91 20.80
N ALA A 53 8.77 10.17 20.82
CA ALA A 53 8.46 10.88 22.08
C ALA A 53 7.23 10.30 22.80
N PHE A 54 6.37 9.60 22.06
CA PHE A 54 5.13 9.01 22.58
C PHE A 54 5.21 7.48 22.62
N PRO A 55 4.48 6.83 23.54
CA PRO A 55 4.44 5.38 23.62
C PRO A 55 3.97 4.72 22.33
N VAL A 56 4.51 3.53 22.11
CA VAL A 56 4.17 2.60 21.01
C VAL A 56 3.60 1.33 21.61
N GLU A 57 2.50 0.86 21.07
CA GLU A 57 1.99 -0.49 21.33
C GLU A 57 2.10 -1.33 20.06
N ILE A 58 2.41 -2.62 20.23
CA ILE A 58 2.34 -3.61 19.15
C ILE A 58 1.17 -4.53 19.44
N ILE A 59 0.35 -4.79 18.43
CA ILE A 59 -0.73 -5.78 18.47
C ILE A 59 -0.43 -6.83 17.42
N VAL A 60 -0.02 -8.00 17.86
CA VAL A 60 0.16 -9.17 17.01
C VAL A 60 -1.13 -9.97 16.99
N VAL A 61 -1.62 -10.30 15.79
CA VAL A 61 -2.80 -11.15 15.61
C VAL A 61 -2.37 -12.45 14.97
N VAL A 62 -2.17 -13.49 15.78
CA VAL A 62 -1.86 -14.82 15.28
C VAL A 62 -3.16 -15.48 14.86
N ASN A 63 -3.29 -15.80 13.57
CA ASN A 63 -4.56 -16.22 13.00
C ASN A 63 -4.45 -17.51 12.20
N SER A 64 -5.54 -18.27 12.18
CA SER A 64 -5.74 -19.40 11.26
C SER A 64 -7.22 -19.71 11.10
N PRO A 65 -7.62 -20.40 10.03
CA PRO A 65 -8.97 -20.91 9.93
C PRO A 65 -9.22 -22.02 10.97
N GLU A 66 -10.47 -22.18 11.40
CA GLU A 66 -10.90 -23.23 12.33
C GLU A 66 -10.57 -24.67 11.87
N ASN A 67 -10.46 -24.86 10.55
CA ASN A 67 -10.09 -26.14 9.93
C ASN A 67 -8.63 -26.21 9.48
N ALA A 68 -7.74 -25.41 10.13
CA ALA A 68 -6.31 -25.46 9.82
C ALA A 68 -5.71 -26.83 10.10
N GLY A 69 -4.78 -27.27 9.25
CA GLY A 69 -4.05 -28.53 9.45
C GLY A 69 -3.17 -28.49 10.71
N TYR A 70 -2.92 -29.67 11.28
CA TYR A 70 -2.15 -29.83 12.53
C TYR A 70 -0.81 -29.07 12.53
N GLY A 71 -0.07 -29.09 11.42
CA GLY A 71 1.21 -28.36 11.31
C GLY A 71 1.08 -26.85 11.48
N ILE A 72 0.01 -26.24 10.94
CA ILE A 72 -0.28 -24.82 11.08
C ILE A 72 -0.68 -24.50 12.51
N ILE A 73 -1.52 -25.35 13.13
CA ILE A 73 -1.94 -25.20 14.53
C ILE A 73 -0.70 -25.22 15.44
N ALA A 74 0.17 -26.22 15.30
CA ALA A 74 1.38 -26.36 16.09
C ALA A 74 2.35 -25.18 15.88
N SER A 75 2.53 -24.73 14.64
CA SER A 75 3.35 -23.56 14.29
C SER A 75 2.82 -22.28 14.93
N ASN A 76 1.51 -22.01 14.82
CA ASN A 76 0.88 -20.84 15.44
C ASN A 76 0.95 -20.88 16.97
N GLN A 77 0.73 -22.04 17.59
CA GLN A 77 0.85 -22.18 19.04
C GLN A 77 2.28 -21.90 19.52
N LYS A 78 3.29 -22.39 18.79
CA LYS A 78 4.69 -22.06 19.06
C LYS A 78 4.92 -20.55 18.94
N THR A 79 4.43 -19.92 17.86
CA THR A 79 4.53 -18.48 17.64
C THR A 79 3.89 -17.68 18.78
N ILE A 80 2.70 -18.07 19.25
CA ILE A 80 2.02 -17.43 20.40
C ILE A 80 2.88 -17.52 21.65
N ASN A 81 3.40 -18.71 21.98
CA ASN A 81 4.20 -18.94 23.17
C ASN A 81 5.50 -18.12 23.15
N GLU A 82 6.23 -18.14 22.02
CA GLU A 82 7.48 -17.41 21.86
C GLU A 82 7.25 -15.89 21.89
N ALA A 83 6.23 -15.39 21.18
CA ALA A 83 5.91 -13.98 21.15
C ALA A 83 5.41 -13.45 22.49
N SER A 84 4.64 -14.26 23.24
CA SER A 84 4.19 -13.91 24.60
C SER A 84 5.35 -13.84 25.58
N ALA A 85 6.28 -14.80 25.55
CA ALA A 85 7.49 -14.79 26.35
C ALA A 85 8.37 -13.57 26.01
N TRP A 86 8.53 -13.27 24.72
CA TRP A 86 9.25 -12.10 24.26
C TRP A 86 8.58 -10.80 24.73
N ALA A 87 7.27 -10.67 24.60
CA ALA A 87 6.51 -9.49 25.02
C ALA A 87 6.66 -9.21 26.52
N ASN A 88 6.65 -10.27 27.36
CA ASN A 88 6.83 -10.14 28.81
C ASN A 88 8.23 -9.64 29.19
N SER A 89 9.26 -9.98 28.42
CA SER A 89 10.64 -9.55 28.66
C SER A 89 11.03 -8.23 28.01
N HIS A 90 10.20 -7.73 27.07
CA HIS A 90 10.45 -6.55 26.25
C HIS A 90 9.33 -5.50 26.39
N SER A 91 9.05 -5.08 27.62
CA SER A 91 8.06 -4.05 27.94
C SER A 91 8.70 -2.96 28.79
N ASP A 92 8.47 -1.70 28.46
CA ASP A 92 8.91 -0.56 29.23
C ASP A 92 7.85 0.57 29.23
N THR A 93 8.19 1.74 29.77
CA THR A 93 7.27 2.89 29.82
C THR A 93 6.87 3.42 28.45
N GLY A 94 7.68 3.19 27.41
CA GLY A 94 7.48 3.67 26.04
C GLY A 94 7.02 2.60 25.06
N PHE A 95 7.00 1.31 25.47
CA PHE A 95 6.75 0.20 24.55
C PHE A 95 6.00 -0.95 25.22
N SER A 96 5.00 -1.52 24.57
CA SER A 96 4.31 -2.74 25.00
C SER A 96 3.87 -3.56 23.79
N CYS A 97 3.74 -4.88 23.99
CA CYS A 97 3.32 -5.80 22.94
C CYS A 97 2.19 -6.71 23.48
N HIS A 98 1.16 -6.86 22.69
CA HIS A 98 -0.02 -7.67 22.97
C HIS A 98 -0.18 -8.75 21.90
N ILE A 99 -0.35 -10.00 22.32
CA ILE A 99 -0.53 -11.14 21.41
C ILE A 99 -1.98 -11.58 21.48
N LEU A 100 -2.66 -11.54 20.36
CA LEU A 100 -4.04 -12.00 20.21
C LEU A 100 -4.03 -13.37 19.51
N ASP A 101 -4.68 -14.33 20.16
CA ASP A 101 -4.92 -15.65 19.59
C ASP A 101 -6.25 -15.64 18.83
N GLU A 102 -6.18 -15.65 17.49
CA GLU A 102 -7.29 -15.73 16.56
C GLU A 102 -7.18 -16.98 15.66
N THR A 103 -6.78 -18.11 16.25
CA THR A 103 -6.49 -19.36 15.53
C THR A 103 -7.74 -20.18 15.18
N HIS A 104 -8.94 -19.69 15.47
CA HIS A 104 -10.22 -20.34 15.18
C HIS A 104 -11.17 -19.45 14.34
N LEU A 105 -10.63 -18.74 13.36
CA LEU A 105 -11.47 -17.88 12.49
C LEU A 105 -12.31 -18.72 11.52
N PRO A 106 -13.53 -18.27 11.18
CA PRO A 106 -14.34 -18.91 10.16
C PRO A 106 -13.55 -19.09 8.85
N SER A 107 -13.53 -20.30 8.32
CA SER A 107 -12.68 -20.68 7.18
C SER A 107 -12.90 -19.82 5.92
N HIS A 108 -14.13 -19.30 5.74
CA HIS A 108 -14.46 -18.44 4.61
C HIS A 108 -13.94 -17.01 4.75
N GLU A 109 -13.67 -16.52 5.97
CA GLU A 109 -13.17 -15.17 6.27
C GLU A 109 -11.67 -15.16 6.66
N ALA A 110 -11.13 -16.27 7.15
CA ALA A 110 -9.74 -16.37 7.62
C ALA A 110 -8.73 -15.92 6.55
N GLY A 111 -7.82 -15.04 6.93
CA GLY A 111 -6.80 -14.50 6.04
C GLY A 111 -6.23 -13.16 6.52
N PRO A 112 -5.25 -12.60 5.78
CA PRO A 112 -4.54 -11.40 6.20
C PRO A 112 -5.46 -10.18 6.39
N GLY A 113 -6.50 -10.03 5.58
CA GLY A 113 -7.43 -8.91 5.69
C GLY A 113 -8.23 -8.93 6.98
N LEU A 114 -8.77 -10.10 7.39
CA LEU A 114 -9.50 -10.21 8.66
C LEU A 114 -8.56 -10.04 9.85
N ALA A 115 -7.39 -10.67 9.83
CA ALA A 115 -6.42 -10.56 10.91
C ALA A 115 -5.93 -9.10 11.09
N ARG A 116 -5.63 -8.41 9.99
CA ARG A 116 -5.27 -6.98 9.99
C ARG A 116 -6.43 -6.13 10.52
N LYS A 117 -7.66 -6.43 10.09
CA LYS A 117 -8.86 -5.74 10.59
C LYS A 117 -9.01 -5.90 12.11
N ILE A 118 -8.91 -7.11 12.64
CA ILE A 118 -9.01 -7.37 14.09
C ILE A 118 -8.00 -6.51 14.85
N GLY A 119 -6.73 -6.54 14.48
CA GLY A 119 -5.70 -5.75 15.14
C GLY A 119 -5.92 -4.24 15.03
N MET A 120 -6.32 -3.74 13.87
CA MET A 120 -6.61 -2.31 13.66
C MET A 120 -7.87 -1.87 14.41
N ASP A 121 -8.89 -2.72 14.52
CA ASP A 121 -10.09 -2.44 15.32
C ASP A 121 -9.76 -2.37 16.81
N GLN A 122 -8.84 -3.22 17.33
CA GLN A 122 -8.33 -3.10 18.69
C GLN A 122 -7.57 -1.77 18.88
N ALA A 123 -6.76 -1.37 17.90
CA ALA A 123 -6.09 -0.06 17.93
C ALA A 123 -7.10 1.10 18.01
N VAL A 124 -8.21 1.03 17.24
CA VAL A 124 -9.30 2.01 17.30
C VAL A 124 -9.96 2.04 18.68
N LEU A 125 -10.26 0.88 19.28
CA LEU A 125 -10.81 0.81 20.65
C LEU A 125 -9.91 1.53 21.65
N ARG A 126 -8.60 1.28 21.60
CA ARG A 126 -7.61 1.87 22.50
C ARG A 126 -7.51 3.38 22.31
N PHE A 127 -7.44 3.87 21.09
CA PHE A 127 -7.44 5.30 20.80
C PHE A 127 -8.77 5.97 21.19
N ASN A 128 -9.89 5.28 20.98
CA ASN A 128 -11.20 5.80 21.33
C ASN A 128 -11.37 5.95 22.85
N SER A 129 -10.88 4.99 23.66
CA SER A 129 -10.91 5.08 25.11
C SER A 129 -10.09 6.27 25.67
N LEU A 130 -9.09 6.71 24.91
CA LEU A 130 -8.26 7.87 25.22
C LEU A 130 -8.76 9.20 24.60
N GLY A 131 -9.82 9.16 23.77
CA GLY A 131 -10.28 10.32 23.00
C GLY A 131 -9.28 10.81 21.93
N ARG A 132 -8.40 9.92 21.43
CA ARG A 132 -7.32 10.25 20.49
C ARG A 132 -7.63 9.85 19.05
N SER A 133 -8.45 10.65 18.37
CA SER A 133 -8.80 10.43 16.95
C SER A 133 -7.59 10.47 15.99
N GLY A 134 -6.58 11.29 16.34
CA GLY A 134 -5.32 11.42 15.61
C GLY A 134 -4.25 10.34 15.94
N GLY A 135 -4.57 9.31 16.74
CA GLY A 135 -3.68 8.18 16.98
C GLY A 135 -3.33 7.48 15.67
N VAL A 136 -2.09 7.02 15.51
CA VAL A 136 -1.57 6.46 14.26
C VAL A 136 -1.54 4.94 14.33
N ILE A 137 -2.26 4.30 13.44
CA ILE A 137 -2.25 2.85 13.21
C ILE A 137 -1.21 2.56 12.13
N ILE A 138 -0.23 1.74 12.46
CA ILE A 138 0.88 1.36 11.59
C ILE A 138 0.64 -0.09 11.16
N SER A 139 0.53 -0.33 9.86
CA SER A 139 0.43 -1.68 9.30
C SER A 139 1.81 -2.27 9.07
N PHE A 140 2.04 -3.47 9.55
CA PHE A 140 3.33 -4.15 9.47
C PHE A 140 3.12 -5.65 9.23
N ASP A 141 4.03 -6.33 8.51
CA ASP A 141 3.93 -7.78 8.31
C ASP A 141 4.89 -8.55 9.21
N ALA A 142 4.52 -9.77 9.56
CA ALA A 142 5.23 -10.59 10.55
C ALA A 142 6.61 -11.10 10.08
N ASP A 143 6.99 -10.87 8.83
CA ASP A 143 8.28 -11.22 8.23
C ASP A 143 9.05 -10.00 7.68
N THR A 144 8.64 -8.80 8.09
CA THR A 144 9.25 -7.53 7.67
C THR A 144 10.21 -7.02 8.76
N LEU A 145 11.35 -6.47 8.34
CA LEU A 145 12.28 -5.75 9.21
C LEU A 145 12.23 -4.24 8.90
N CYS A 146 12.74 -3.40 9.80
CA CYS A 146 12.78 -1.96 9.59
C CYS A 146 14.12 -1.33 9.99
N ARG A 147 14.40 -0.15 9.44
CA ARG A 147 15.54 0.65 9.89
C ARG A 147 15.35 1.16 11.33
N PRO A 148 16.44 1.36 12.10
CA PRO A 148 16.34 1.85 13.47
C PRO A 148 15.65 3.20 13.64
N ASN A 149 15.56 4.03 12.60
CA ASN A 149 14.86 5.32 12.64
C ASN A 149 13.36 5.22 12.29
N TYR A 150 12.83 4.03 11.98
CA TYR A 150 11.49 3.83 11.41
C TYR A 150 10.37 4.53 12.20
N LEU A 151 10.25 4.22 13.48
CA LEU A 151 9.19 4.81 14.32
C LEU A 151 9.36 6.33 14.48
N LYS A 152 10.61 6.81 14.52
CA LYS A 152 10.91 8.25 14.63
C LYS A 152 10.55 9.01 13.35
N GLU A 153 10.82 8.45 12.18
CA GLU A 153 10.47 9.09 10.90
C GLU A 153 8.94 9.15 10.67
N ILE A 154 8.21 8.16 11.16
CA ILE A 154 6.73 8.24 11.17
C ILE A 154 6.27 9.38 12.08
N GLU A 155 6.81 9.48 13.30
CA GLU A 155 6.50 10.59 14.21
C GLU A 155 6.75 11.94 13.54
N ILE A 156 7.93 12.14 12.96
CA ILE A 156 8.33 13.36 12.24
C ILE A 156 7.33 13.69 11.13
N CYS A 157 6.92 12.70 10.34
CA CYS A 157 5.95 12.90 9.26
C CYS A 157 4.62 13.47 9.77
N PHE A 158 4.06 12.88 10.84
CA PHE A 158 2.78 13.33 11.40
C PHE A 158 2.88 14.63 12.20
N ASP A 159 4.07 14.98 12.70
CA ASP A 159 4.31 16.25 13.40
C ASP A 159 4.54 17.41 12.43
N GLN A 160 5.37 17.21 11.42
CA GLN A 160 5.68 18.24 10.42
C GLN A 160 4.52 18.58 9.50
N TYR A 161 3.61 17.61 9.29
CA TYR A 161 2.47 17.79 8.40
C TYR A 161 1.14 17.52 9.13
N PRO A 162 0.68 18.49 9.93
CA PRO A 162 -0.63 18.39 10.58
C PRO A 162 -1.74 18.15 9.56
N GLY A 163 -2.67 17.26 9.90
CA GLY A 163 -3.75 16.86 8.99
C GLY A 163 -3.39 15.71 8.05
N THR A 164 -2.17 15.13 8.13
CA THR A 164 -1.84 13.87 7.45
C THR A 164 -2.83 12.78 7.82
N LYS A 165 -3.46 12.19 6.81
CA LYS A 165 -4.48 11.13 6.97
C LYS A 165 -3.86 9.74 6.94
N GLY A 166 -2.76 9.60 6.26
CA GLY A 166 -1.97 8.38 6.15
C GLY A 166 -0.70 8.59 5.36
N CYS A 167 0.16 7.61 5.36
CA CYS A 167 1.38 7.63 4.56
C CYS A 167 1.75 6.22 4.08
N ALA A 168 2.46 6.18 2.94
CA ALA A 168 3.22 5.02 2.51
C ALA A 168 4.66 5.17 3.00
N VAL A 169 5.25 4.10 3.50
CA VAL A 169 6.64 4.09 3.93
C VAL A 169 7.47 3.38 2.87
N TYR A 170 8.63 3.95 2.59
CA TYR A 170 9.59 3.40 1.63
C TYR A 170 10.08 2.01 2.04
N PHE A 171 10.29 1.14 1.08
CA PHE A 171 10.71 -0.25 1.29
C PHE A 171 11.78 -0.68 0.29
N GLU A 172 12.55 -1.70 0.65
CA GLU A 172 13.47 -2.41 -0.23
C GLU A 172 13.47 -3.89 0.13
N HIS A 173 13.41 -4.77 -0.85
CA HIS A 173 13.67 -6.19 -0.57
C HIS A 173 15.18 -6.46 -0.57
N PRO A 174 15.68 -7.41 0.24
CA PRO A 174 17.07 -7.84 0.17
C PRO A 174 17.35 -8.48 -1.20
N LEU A 175 18.47 -8.09 -1.82
CA LEU A 175 18.90 -8.57 -3.14
C LEU A 175 20.05 -9.56 -3.07
N ALA A 176 20.49 -9.89 -1.87
CA ALA A 176 21.53 -10.87 -1.59
C ALA A 176 21.45 -11.32 -0.13
N GLY A 177 22.07 -12.43 0.20
CA GLY A 177 22.16 -13.00 1.55
C GLY A 177 22.27 -14.52 1.51
N GLY A 178 22.45 -15.14 2.69
CA GLY A 178 22.52 -16.61 2.83
C GLY A 178 21.19 -17.28 3.16
N GLU A 179 20.10 -16.52 3.27
CA GLU A 179 18.81 -17.00 3.77
C GLU A 179 17.99 -17.74 2.72
N PHE A 180 18.09 -17.31 1.46
CA PHE A 180 17.35 -17.90 0.34
C PHE A 180 18.30 -18.29 -0.80
N PRO A 181 17.89 -19.26 -1.64
CA PRO A 181 18.59 -19.53 -2.89
C PRO A 181 18.65 -18.29 -3.80
N GLU A 182 19.70 -18.20 -4.63
CA GLU A 182 19.93 -17.05 -5.53
C GLU A 182 18.75 -16.75 -6.45
N ILE A 183 18.00 -17.78 -6.87
CA ILE A 183 16.79 -17.63 -7.71
C ILE A 183 15.75 -16.72 -7.04
N VAL A 184 15.62 -16.74 -5.71
CA VAL A 184 14.70 -15.88 -4.94
C VAL A 184 15.15 -14.41 -5.03
N TYR A 185 16.46 -14.16 -4.86
CA TYR A 185 16.99 -12.78 -4.97
C TYR A 185 16.89 -12.22 -6.39
N ARG A 186 17.09 -13.06 -7.40
CA ARG A 186 16.87 -12.67 -8.80
C ARG A 186 15.41 -12.38 -9.10
N ALA A 187 14.51 -13.20 -8.59
CA ALA A 187 13.07 -13.05 -8.77
C ALA A 187 12.54 -11.78 -8.11
N ILE A 188 12.96 -11.51 -6.86
CA ILE A 188 12.51 -10.32 -6.13
C ILE A 188 13.06 -9.04 -6.75
N ALA A 189 14.28 -9.04 -7.28
CA ALA A 189 14.81 -7.88 -7.99
C ALA A 189 13.93 -7.48 -9.18
N GLN A 190 13.49 -8.46 -9.97
CA GLN A 190 12.58 -8.22 -11.09
C GLN A 190 11.20 -7.75 -10.63
N TYR A 191 10.65 -8.38 -9.58
CA TYR A 191 9.32 -8.03 -9.09
C TYR A 191 9.28 -6.66 -8.41
N GLU A 192 10.29 -6.31 -7.63
CA GLU A 192 10.40 -4.96 -7.06
C GLU A 192 10.61 -3.91 -8.16
N LEU A 193 11.41 -4.21 -9.19
CA LEU A 193 11.55 -3.34 -10.36
C LEU A 193 10.19 -3.13 -11.05
N HIS A 194 9.39 -4.20 -11.21
CA HIS A 194 8.03 -4.08 -11.75
C HIS A 194 7.16 -3.13 -10.91
N MET A 195 7.16 -3.27 -9.59
CA MET A 195 6.36 -2.41 -8.71
C MET A 195 6.77 -0.94 -8.82
N ARG A 196 8.08 -0.65 -8.87
CA ARG A 196 8.60 0.72 -8.97
C ARG A 196 8.35 1.33 -10.34
N TYR A 197 8.64 0.59 -11.40
CA TYR A 197 8.31 1.00 -12.76
C TYR A 197 6.84 1.31 -12.91
N TYR A 198 5.94 0.42 -12.47
CA TYR A 198 4.50 0.58 -12.56
C TYR A 198 4.01 1.86 -11.90
N VAL A 199 4.43 2.12 -10.67
CA VAL A 199 4.05 3.34 -9.95
C VAL A 199 4.62 4.58 -10.63
N SER A 200 5.90 4.56 -11.05
CA SER A 200 6.54 5.69 -11.74
C SER A 200 5.89 5.99 -13.09
N ALA A 201 5.56 4.95 -13.86
CA ALA A 201 4.88 5.11 -15.14
C ALA A 201 3.45 5.68 -14.98
N ILE A 202 2.72 5.32 -13.93
CA ILE A 202 1.43 5.95 -13.64
C ILE A 202 1.61 7.41 -13.20
N ARG A 203 2.61 7.72 -12.37
CA ARG A 203 2.94 9.11 -11.96
C ARG A 203 3.23 9.99 -13.16
N SER A 204 3.97 9.49 -14.14
CA SER A 204 4.33 10.24 -15.35
C SER A 204 3.11 10.60 -16.23
N THR A 205 1.95 9.96 -16.01
CA THR A 205 0.69 10.33 -16.69
C THR A 205 -0.01 11.53 -16.04
N GLY A 206 0.47 12.02 -14.90
CA GLY A 206 -0.23 13.04 -14.11
C GLY A 206 -1.33 12.48 -13.19
N PHE A 207 -1.46 11.14 -13.04
CA PHE A 207 -2.41 10.56 -12.12
C PHE A 207 -2.00 10.81 -10.65
N PRO A 208 -2.84 11.46 -9.83
CA PRO A 208 -2.41 12.02 -8.53
C PRO A 208 -2.40 11.01 -7.37
N TYR A 209 -2.84 9.78 -7.58
CA TYR A 209 -3.02 8.79 -6.52
C TYR A 209 -2.12 7.55 -6.69
N ALA A 210 -1.01 7.70 -7.41
CA ALA A 210 -0.06 6.63 -7.68
C ALA A 210 0.94 6.44 -6.50
N TYR A 211 0.50 5.75 -5.48
CA TYR A 211 1.31 5.36 -4.32
C TYR A 211 1.52 3.85 -4.29
N HIS A 212 2.61 3.40 -3.67
CA HIS A 212 2.75 2.00 -3.33
C HIS A 212 1.72 1.60 -2.26
N THR A 213 1.01 0.50 -2.50
CA THR A 213 -0.05 0.00 -1.62
C THR A 213 0.32 -1.38 -1.08
N ILE A 214 1.39 -1.43 -0.28
CA ILE A 214 1.95 -2.67 0.28
C ILE A 214 1.48 -2.82 1.73
N GLY A 215 1.02 -4.00 2.08
CA GLY A 215 0.42 -4.31 3.37
C GLY A 215 1.26 -3.95 4.58
N SER A 216 2.58 -4.14 4.51
CA SER A 216 3.53 -3.79 5.57
C SER A 216 3.98 -2.33 5.58
N CYS A 217 3.62 -1.53 4.57
CA CYS A 217 4.29 -0.25 4.31
C CYS A 217 3.34 0.96 4.35
N PHE A 218 2.33 0.97 5.24
CA PHE A 218 1.47 2.13 5.38
C PHE A 218 1.09 2.44 6.82
N CYS A 219 0.76 3.71 7.05
CA CYS A 219 0.18 4.20 8.29
C CYS A 219 -1.11 4.97 8.00
N VAL A 220 -2.03 5.01 8.96
CA VAL A 220 -3.29 5.76 8.86
C VAL A 220 -3.69 6.26 10.23
N THR A 221 -4.32 7.46 10.30
CA THR A 221 -4.90 7.91 11.58
C THR A 221 -6.14 7.08 11.93
N ALA A 222 -6.40 6.90 13.23
CA ALA A 222 -7.57 6.17 13.72
C ALA A 222 -8.89 6.78 13.19
N GLU A 223 -8.98 8.11 13.12
CA GLU A 223 -10.12 8.81 12.55
C GLU A 223 -10.31 8.48 11.06
N THR A 224 -9.22 8.54 10.27
CA THR A 224 -9.29 8.19 8.84
C THR A 224 -9.69 6.73 8.64
N TYR A 225 -9.14 5.82 9.44
CA TYR A 225 -9.50 4.40 9.40
C TYR A 225 -11.01 4.19 9.61
N VAL A 226 -11.56 4.78 10.67
CA VAL A 226 -12.97 4.70 11.03
C VAL A 226 -13.87 5.30 9.95
N ASN A 227 -13.52 6.52 9.47
CA ASN A 227 -14.32 7.24 8.48
C ASN A 227 -14.35 6.54 7.11
N GLN A 228 -13.34 5.70 6.81
CA GLN A 228 -13.33 4.87 5.59
C GLN A 228 -13.93 3.47 5.79
N GLY A 229 -14.57 3.22 6.93
CA GLY A 229 -15.24 1.96 7.25
C GLY A 229 -14.28 0.82 7.61
N GLY A 230 -13.04 1.15 7.95
CA GLY A 230 -12.00 0.22 8.37
C GLY A 230 -11.47 -0.69 7.27
N MET A 231 -10.57 -1.58 7.67
CA MET A 231 -10.00 -2.63 6.80
C MET A 231 -11.09 -3.60 6.34
N ASN A 232 -10.97 -4.08 5.11
CA ASN A 232 -11.86 -5.11 4.58
C ASN A 232 -11.34 -6.54 4.94
N LYS A 233 -12.23 -7.54 4.84
CA LYS A 233 -11.94 -8.93 5.19
C LYS A 233 -11.43 -9.76 4.00
N ARG A 234 -10.87 -9.14 2.96
CA ARG A 234 -10.41 -9.86 1.77
C ARG A 234 -9.22 -10.75 2.09
N LYS A 235 -9.17 -11.92 1.46
CA LYS A 235 -8.05 -12.86 1.60
C LYS A 235 -6.79 -12.44 0.88
N ALA A 236 -6.87 -11.43 -0.01
CA ALA A 236 -5.73 -10.85 -0.72
C ALA A 236 -6.06 -9.45 -1.27
N GLY A 237 -5.07 -8.55 -1.31
CA GLY A 237 -5.21 -7.18 -1.79
C GLY A 237 -6.05 -6.28 -0.88
N GLU A 238 -6.26 -6.67 0.36
CA GLU A 238 -7.00 -5.89 1.36
C GLU A 238 -6.41 -4.50 1.54
N ASP A 239 -5.09 -4.39 1.51
CA ASP A 239 -4.29 -3.18 1.56
C ASP A 239 -4.62 -2.24 0.38
N PHE A 240 -4.56 -2.75 -0.84
CA PHE A 240 -4.92 -1.99 -2.04
C PHE A 240 -6.34 -1.45 -1.94
N TYR A 241 -7.33 -2.30 -1.65
CA TYR A 241 -8.73 -1.87 -1.55
C TYR A 241 -8.98 -0.87 -0.42
N PHE A 242 -8.27 -0.97 0.69
CA PHE A 242 -8.36 -0.02 1.78
C PHE A 242 -7.72 1.32 1.41
N LEU A 243 -6.48 1.31 0.91
CA LEU A 243 -5.75 2.52 0.56
C LEU A 243 -6.39 3.28 -0.60
N GLN A 244 -7.09 2.60 -1.52
CA GLN A 244 -7.89 3.27 -2.55
C GLN A 244 -9.05 4.12 -2.01
N LYS A 245 -9.44 3.96 -0.75
CA LYS A 245 -10.39 4.85 -0.08
C LYS A 245 -9.68 5.98 0.67
N VAL A 246 -8.48 5.73 1.17
CA VAL A 246 -7.72 6.68 2.00
C VAL A 246 -6.96 7.70 1.15
N ILE A 247 -6.22 7.24 0.12
CA ILE A 247 -5.37 8.10 -0.71
C ILE A 247 -6.16 9.27 -1.36
N PRO A 248 -7.35 9.07 -1.93
CA PRO A 248 -8.12 10.15 -2.56
C PRO A 248 -8.69 11.20 -1.60
N LEU A 249 -8.61 10.97 -0.28
CA LEU A 249 -9.01 11.99 0.70
C LEU A 249 -8.05 13.20 0.70
N GLY A 250 -6.86 13.05 0.12
CA GLY A 250 -5.76 14.01 0.18
C GLY A 250 -4.98 13.92 1.50
N ASN A 251 -3.91 14.68 1.60
CA ASN A 251 -2.98 14.65 2.74
C ASN A 251 -2.43 13.22 3.02
N PHE A 252 -2.28 12.42 1.98
CA PHE A 252 -1.54 11.17 2.01
C PHE A 252 -0.10 11.45 1.58
N ARG A 253 0.89 10.86 2.27
CA ARG A 253 2.31 11.20 2.09
C ARG A 253 3.18 9.99 1.83
N GLU A 254 4.41 10.23 1.37
CA GLU A 254 5.48 9.23 1.36
C GLU A 254 6.50 9.56 2.44
N VAL A 255 6.94 8.55 3.19
CA VAL A 255 8.04 8.61 4.15
C VAL A 255 9.21 7.86 3.56
N ASN A 256 10.11 8.57 2.87
CA ASN A 256 11.25 8.03 2.15
C ASN A 256 12.58 8.14 2.94
N THR A 257 12.54 8.72 4.14
CA THR A 257 13.69 8.95 5.04
C THR A 257 14.04 7.72 5.88
N THR A 258 13.17 6.71 5.88
CA THR A 258 13.41 5.40 6.50
C THR A 258 13.16 4.27 5.50
N CYS A 259 13.30 3.02 5.93
CA CYS A 259 13.12 1.88 5.03
C CYS A 259 12.56 0.67 5.78
N LEU A 260 11.65 -0.03 5.14
CA LEU A 260 11.19 -1.37 5.50
C LEU A 260 11.83 -2.42 4.59
N TYR A 261 12.06 -3.60 5.13
CA TYR A 261 12.66 -4.73 4.43
C TYR A 261 11.71 -5.94 4.46
N PRO A 262 10.68 -5.98 3.59
CA PRO A 262 9.82 -7.15 3.48
C PRO A 262 10.59 -8.38 3.02
N SER A 263 10.21 -9.56 3.51
CA SER A 263 10.85 -10.81 3.13
C SER A 263 10.54 -11.18 1.67
N PRO A 264 11.52 -11.62 0.88
CA PRO A 264 11.30 -12.13 -0.46
C PRO A 264 10.84 -13.60 -0.48
N ARG A 265 10.30 -14.11 0.60
CA ARG A 265 9.94 -15.51 0.77
C ARG A 265 8.90 -15.97 -0.27
N PRO A 266 9.12 -17.14 -0.93
CA PRO A 266 8.08 -17.80 -1.72
C PRO A 266 6.85 -18.12 -0.85
N SER A 267 5.64 -17.89 -1.36
CA SER A 267 4.41 -18.16 -0.61
C SER A 267 3.27 -18.57 -1.52
N THR A 268 2.44 -19.50 -1.01
CA THR A 268 1.16 -19.90 -1.64
C THR A 268 -0.04 -19.37 -0.87
N ARG A 269 0.17 -18.57 0.19
CA ARG A 269 -0.89 -18.08 1.09
C ARG A 269 -1.91 -17.20 0.37
N VAL A 270 -1.47 -16.50 -0.67
CA VAL A 270 -2.32 -15.64 -1.50
C VAL A 270 -2.05 -15.87 -2.99
N PRO A 271 -3.04 -15.70 -3.87
CA PRO A 271 -2.90 -16.04 -5.29
C PRO A 271 -2.05 -15.06 -6.11
N PHE A 272 -1.73 -13.89 -5.58
CA PHE A 272 -0.93 -12.85 -6.23
C PHE A 272 -0.08 -12.08 -5.19
N GLY A 273 0.78 -11.19 -5.66
CA GLY A 273 1.72 -10.43 -4.83
C GLY A 273 3.11 -11.07 -4.76
N THR A 274 3.99 -10.52 -3.93
CA THR A 274 5.42 -10.87 -3.86
C THR A 274 5.63 -12.37 -3.73
N GLY A 275 5.10 -12.99 -2.68
CA GLY A 275 5.33 -14.41 -2.41
C GLY A 275 4.85 -15.34 -3.53
N ALA A 276 3.71 -15.03 -4.17
CA ALA A 276 3.16 -15.82 -5.27
C ALA A 276 4.03 -15.73 -6.54
N VAL A 277 4.58 -14.55 -6.85
CA VAL A 277 5.49 -14.38 -8.00
C VAL A 277 6.81 -15.11 -7.73
N ILE A 278 7.41 -14.92 -6.56
CA ILE A 278 8.64 -15.63 -6.19
C ILE A 278 8.44 -17.15 -6.25
N LYS A 279 7.29 -17.65 -5.78
CA LYS A 279 6.94 -19.08 -5.87
C LYS A 279 6.90 -19.59 -7.31
N LYS A 280 6.37 -18.80 -8.26
CA LYS A 280 6.37 -19.18 -9.68
C LYS A 280 7.79 -19.30 -10.25
N PHE A 281 8.71 -18.43 -9.82
CA PHE A 281 10.13 -18.54 -10.19
C PHE A 281 10.78 -19.80 -9.62
N THR A 282 10.60 -20.04 -8.32
CA THR A 282 11.19 -21.24 -7.67
C THR A 282 10.60 -22.55 -8.19
N ASP A 283 9.36 -22.53 -8.68
CA ASP A 283 8.72 -23.69 -9.33
C ASP A 283 9.12 -23.83 -10.82
N GLY A 284 9.94 -22.94 -11.37
CA GLY A 284 10.31 -22.94 -12.78
C GLY A 284 9.17 -22.60 -13.75
N LYS A 285 8.06 -22.04 -13.24
CA LYS A 285 6.89 -21.68 -14.07
C LYS A 285 7.11 -20.40 -14.87
N ILE A 286 7.95 -19.51 -14.37
CA ILE A 286 8.40 -18.29 -15.06
C ILE A 286 9.89 -18.09 -14.81
N SER A 287 10.58 -17.48 -15.76
CA SER A 287 12.00 -17.11 -15.66
C SER A 287 12.20 -15.59 -15.65
N GLU A 288 11.16 -14.84 -16.03
CA GLU A 288 11.18 -13.39 -16.15
C GLU A 288 9.83 -12.79 -15.74
N VAL A 289 9.87 -11.56 -15.20
CA VAL A 289 8.66 -10.78 -14.91
C VAL A 289 8.32 -9.94 -16.13
N GLU A 290 7.14 -10.18 -16.69
CA GLU A 290 6.55 -9.30 -17.69
C GLU A 290 5.73 -8.19 -17.04
N THR A 291 5.77 -7.00 -17.65
CA THR A 291 5.05 -5.83 -17.18
C THR A 291 4.29 -5.13 -18.32
N TYR A 292 3.63 -4.02 -17.98
CA TYR A 292 2.96 -3.18 -18.95
C TYR A 292 3.95 -2.49 -19.89
N ASN A 293 3.62 -2.43 -21.16
CA ASN A 293 4.41 -1.73 -22.16
C ASN A 293 4.43 -0.22 -21.86
N PRO A 294 5.58 0.48 -21.89
CA PRO A 294 5.67 1.91 -21.64
C PRO A 294 4.73 2.74 -22.52
N ALA A 295 4.57 2.39 -23.79
CA ALA A 295 3.69 3.09 -24.70
C ALA A 295 2.20 3.07 -24.28
N SER A 296 1.78 2.09 -23.46
CA SER A 296 0.40 1.99 -22.98
C SER A 296 0.01 3.10 -21.98
N PHE A 297 0.97 3.84 -21.44
CA PHE A 297 0.72 4.95 -20.52
C PHE A 297 0.52 6.28 -21.25
N THR A 298 0.98 6.40 -22.50
CA THR A 298 0.84 7.62 -23.31
C THR A 298 -0.62 8.08 -23.47
N PRO A 299 -1.59 7.22 -23.82
CA PRO A 299 -2.99 7.62 -23.89
C PRO A 299 -3.56 8.15 -22.57
N LEU A 300 -3.11 7.61 -21.42
CA LEU A 300 -3.51 8.13 -20.11
C LEU A 300 -2.90 9.51 -19.84
N LYS A 301 -1.63 9.73 -20.23
CA LYS A 301 -0.97 11.02 -20.09
C LYS A 301 -1.70 12.09 -20.91
N GLU A 302 -2.02 11.81 -22.16
CA GLU A 302 -2.80 12.70 -23.02
C GLU A 302 -4.19 12.98 -22.44
N PHE A 303 -4.87 11.95 -21.95
CA PHE A 303 -6.21 12.10 -21.37
C PHE A 303 -6.21 12.97 -20.10
N PHE A 304 -5.21 12.82 -19.23
CA PHE A 304 -5.13 13.58 -17.99
C PHE A 304 -4.53 14.98 -18.15
N SER A 305 -3.86 15.27 -19.26
CA SER A 305 -3.15 16.55 -19.47
C SER A 305 -4.06 17.79 -19.51
N ASP A 306 -5.33 17.63 -19.92
CA ASP A 306 -6.28 18.74 -20.06
C ASP A 306 -7.62 18.45 -19.36
N LEU A 307 -7.57 18.02 -18.11
CA LEU A 307 -8.80 17.73 -17.36
C LEU A 307 -9.60 18.98 -17.02
N THR A 308 -8.96 20.10 -16.72
CA THR A 308 -9.65 21.36 -16.42
C THR A 308 -10.45 21.88 -17.60
N GLY A 309 -10.00 21.63 -18.83
CA GLY A 309 -10.70 22.00 -20.05
C GLY A 309 -12.01 21.25 -20.34
N TRP A 310 -12.40 20.29 -19.48
CA TRP A 310 -13.70 19.64 -19.54
C TRP A 310 -14.75 20.32 -18.66
N TYR A 311 -14.30 21.16 -17.72
CA TYR A 311 -15.21 21.85 -16.80
C TYR A 311 -16.04 22.88 -17.54
N GLY A 312 -17.34 22.90 -17.27
CA GLY A 312 -18.29 23.86 -17.82
C GLY A 312 -18.64 23.65 -19.30
N LEU A 313 -18.15 22.57 -19.94
CA LEU A 313 -18.57 22.25 -21.31
C LEU A 313 -20.03 21.79 -21.34
N ASN A 314 -20.78 22.30 -22.33
CA ASN A 314 -22.10 21.79 -22.67
C ASN A 314 -22.01 20.41 -23.37
N PRO A 315 -23.13 19.72 -23.61
CA PRO A 315 -23.11 18.38 -24.23
C PRO A 315 -22.43 18.33 -25.60
N GLU A 316 -22.59 19.37 -26.44
CA GLU A 316 -21.96 19.47 -27.76
C GLU A 316 -20.45 19.64 -27.63
N GLY A 317 -19.99 20.48 -26.71
CA GLY A 317 -18.57 20.67 -26.41
C GLY A 317 -17.91 19.40 -25.84
N ILE A 318 -18.62 18.67 -25.00
CA ILE A 318 -18.15 17.37 -24.48
C ILE A 318 -18.01 16.36 -25.62
N ALA A 319 -19.01 16.28 -26.51
CA ALA A 319 -19.00 15.37 -27.65
C ALA A 319 -17.85 15.69 -28.63
N GLU A 320 -17.64 16.97 -28.93
CA GLU A 320 -16.56 17.42 -29.83
C GLU A 320 -15.17 17.16 -29.20
N LYS A 321 -14.99 17.47 -27.92
CA LYS A 321 -13.73 17.21 -27.23
C LYS A 321 -13.43 15.71 -27.10
N SER A 322 -14.46 14.88 -26.94
CA SER A 322 -14.34 13.41 -26.89
C SER A 322 -13.73 12.83 -28.17
N LYS A 323 -14.00 13.40 -29.33
CA LYS A 323 -13.45 12.95 -30.62
C LYS A 323 -11.93 13.14 -30.74
N ARG A 324 -11.34 14.00 -29.90
CA ARG A 324 -9.90 14.29 -29.87
C ARG A 324 -9.12 13.41 -28.92
N LEU A 325 -9.82 12.62 -28.12
CA LEU A 325 -9.15 11.67 -27.22
C LEU A 325 -8.53 10.51 -28.01
N PRO A 326 -7.43 9.90 -27.47
CA PRO A 326 -6.90 8.67 -28.03
C PRO A 326 -8.01 7.62 -28.20
N GLU A 327 -8.04 6.96 -29.35
CA GLU A 327 -9.08 5.97 -29.69
C GLU A 327 -9.23 4.90 -28.60
N VAL A 328 -8.11 4.40 -28.05
CA VAL A 328 -8.11 3.40 -26.98
C VAL A 328 -8.76 3.89 -25.68
N ILE A 329 -8.74 5.19 -25.40
CA ILE A 329 -9.44 5.80 -24.25
C ILE A 329 -10.95 5.74 -24.50
N MET A 330 -11.41 6.11 -25.70
CA MET A 330 -12.82 6.09 -26.05
C MET A 330 -13.37 4.66 -26.14
N GLU A 331 -12.60 3.72 -26.68
CA GLU A 331 -12.94 2.29 -26.68
C GLU A 331 -13.13 1.75 -25.25
N PHE A 332 -12.22 2.08 -24.34
CA PHE A 332 -12.30 1.67 -22.92
C PHE A 332 -13.45 2.35 -22.17
N ALA A 333 -13.60 3.66 -22.35
CA ALA A 333 -14.61 4.45 -21.62
C ALA A 333 -16.04 4.19 -22.12
N GLY A 334 -16.19 3.87 -23.42
CA GLY A 334 -17.44 3.49 -24.05
C GLY A 334 -18.41 4.67 -24.27
N SER A 335 -19.57 4.35 -24.84
CA SER A 335 -20.61 5.35 -25.22
C SER A 335 -21.17 6.16 -24.03
N LYS A 336 -21.00 5.69 -22.80
CA LYS A 336 -21.47 6.38 -21.58
C LYS A 336 -20.52 7.49 -21.11
N PHE A 337 -19.34 7.63 -21.73
CA PHE A 337 -18.33 8.61 -21.31
C PHE A 337 -18.81 10.05 -21.32
N PRO A 338 -19.42 10.59 -22.43
CA PRO A 338 -19.89 11.96 -22.47
C PRO A 338 -20.93 12.26 -21.38
N GLY A 339 -21.89 11.36 -21.16
CA GLY A 339 -22.88 11.50 -20.09
C GLY A 339 -22.26 11.51 -18.69
N LYS A 340 -21.15 10.75 -18.48
CA LYS A 340 -20.45 10.77 -17.20
C LYS A 340 -19.69 12.08 -16.98
N ILE A 341 -19.12 12.67 -18.00
CA ILE A 341 -18.49 13.99 -17.90
C ILE A 341 -19.53 15.08 -17.62
N ALA A 342 -20.69 15.03 -18.28
CA ALA A 342 -21.81 15.94 -17.99
C ALA A 342 -22.26 15.82 -16.51
N GLU A 343 -22.47 14.60 -16.01
CA GLU A 343 -22.81 14.35 -14.60
C GLU A 343 -21.77 14.94 -13.62
N ILE A 344 -20.48 14.80 -13.94
CA ILE A 344 -19.41 15.37 -13.11
C ILE A 344 -19.44 16.88 -13.14
N ASN A 345 -19.71 17.50 -14.32
CA ASN A 345 -19.89 18.94 -14.47
C ASN A 345 -21.03 19.46 -13.62
N ASP A 346 -22.22 18.86 -13.73
CA ASP A 346 -23.44 19.27 -13.01
C ASP A 346 -23.23 19.24 -11.48
N ASN A 347 -22.37 18.35 -11.02
CA ASN A 347 -22.05 18.20 -9.60
C ASN A 347 -20.80 18.98 -9.15
N SER A 348 -20.23 19.82 -9.99
CA SER A 348 -18.99 20.56 -9.71
C SER A 348 -19.21 22.06 -9.78
N SER A 349 -18.86 22.77 -8.71
CA SER A 349 -18.98 24.23 -8.60
C SER A 349 -17.74 25.00 -9.07
N ALA A 350 -16.62 24.28 -9.35
CA ALA A 350 -15.34 24.88 -9.76
C ALA A 350 -14.45 23.83 -10.45
N PRO A 351 -13.44 24.23 -11.24
CA PRO A 351 -12.56 23.32 -11.98
C PRO A 351 -11.83 22.31 -11.08
N ASP A 352 -11.36 22.73 -9.91
CA ASP A 352 -10.69 21.87 -8.93
C ASP A 352 -11.63 20.78 -8.38
N ARG A 353 -12.90 21.11 -8.19
CA ARG A 353 -13.95 20.16 -7.78
C ARG A 353 -14.25 19.16 -8.87
N PHE A 354 -14.29 19.64 -10.12
CA PHE A 354 -14.42 18.77 -11.30
C PHE A 354 -13.27 17.76 -11.36
N VAL A 355 -12.03 18.21 -11.30
CA VAL A 355 -10.83 17.34 -11.33
C VAL A 355 -10.86 16.30 -10.20
N LYS A 356 -11.21 16.72 -8.98
CA LYS A 356 -11.35 15.81 -7.84
C LYS A 356 -12.41 14.73 -8.09
N ARG A 357 -13.60 15.11 -8.56
CA ARG A 357 -14.69 14.17 -8.88
C ARG A 357 -14.34 13.27 -10.05
N PHE A 358 -13.64 13.82 -11.06
CA PHE A 358 -13.14 13.04 -12.19
C PHE A 358 -12.23 11.90 -11.71
N TYR A 359 -11.24 12.17 -10.84
CA TYR A 359 -10.36 11.13 -10.31
C TYR A 359 -11.03 10.22 -9.29
N GLN A 360 -12.12 10.60 -8.65
CA GLN A 360 -12.97 9.68 -7.89
C GLN A 360 -13.66 8.67 -8.80
N TRP A 361 -14.06 9.07 -9.99
CA TRP A 361 -14.62 8.20 -11.02
C TRP A 361 -13.54 7.44 -11.77
N PHE A 362 -12.51 8.13 -12.31
CA PHE A 362 -11.37 7.50 -12.99
C PHE A 362 -10.26 7.20 -11.98
N ASN A 363 -10.59 6.36 -11.01
CA ASN A 363 -9.71 6.02 -9.91
C ASN A 363 -8.68 4.95 -10.31
N MET A 364 -7.83 4.55 -9.38
CA MET A 364 -6.77 3.56 -9.62
C MET A 364 -7.29 2.22 -10.14
N PHE A 365 -8.52 1.81 -9.75
CA PHE A 365 -9.15 0.60 -10.33
C PHE A 365 -9.42 0.76 -11.83
N ARG A 366 -9.84 1.95 -12.28
CA ARG A 366 -10.03 2.22 -13.70
C ARG A 366 -8.70 2.30 -14.44
N VAL A 367 -7.68 2.91 -13.86
CA VAL A 367 -6.30 2.88 -14.41
C VAL A 367 -5.84 1.43 -14.60
N PHE A 368 -5.97 0.59 -13.57
CA PHE A 368 -5.61 -0.83 -13.63
C PHE A 368 -6.43 -1.58 -14.70
N LYS A 369 -7.76 -1.36 -14.76
CA LYS A 369 -8.62 -1.97 -15.77
C LYS A 369 -8.26 -1.51 -17.19
N PHE A 370 -7.96 -0.22 -17.36
CA PHE A 370 -7.52 0.33 -18.64
C PHE A 370 -6.23 -0.34 -19.12
N LEU A 371 -5.20 -0.40 -18.26
CA LEU A 371 -3.93 -1.03 -18.62
C LEU A 371 -4.11 -2.52 -18.99
N ASN A 372 -4.94 -3.26 -18.29
CA ASN A 372 -5.23 -4.64 -18.67
C ASN A 372 -6.03 -4.73 -19.99
N PHE A 373 -7.00 -3.85 -20.19
CA PHE A 373 -7.79 -3.78 -21.42
C PHE A 373 -6.90 -3.54 -22.65
N VAL A 374 -6.02 -2.54 -22.59
CA VAL A 374 -5.16 -2.23 -23.74
C VAL A 374 -4.11 -3.32 -24.00
N HIS A 375 -3.69 -4.07 -22.97
CA HIS A 375 -2.79 -5.22 -23.13
C HIS A 375 -3.50 -6.51 -23.60
N MET A 376 -4.80 -6.55 -23.56
CA MET A 376 -5.57 -7.63 -24.18
C MET A 376 -5.78 -7.41 -25.69
N LYS A 377 -5.71 -6.13 -26.14
CA LYS A 377 -6.13 -5.78 -27.51
C LYS A 377 -5.05 -5.07 -28.34
N HIS A 378 -4.25 -4.21 -27.73
CA HIS A 378 -3.41 -3.25 -28.46
C HIS A 378 -1.93 -3.37 -28.19
N PHE A 379 -1.52 -3.83 -27.00
CA PHE A 379 -0.12 -3.89 -26.60
C PHE A 379 0.23 -5.28 -26.05
N SER A 380 1.40 -5.79 -26.39
CA SER A 380 1.97 -6.93 -25.70
C SER A 380 2.64 -6.52 -24.39
N ARG A 381 2.59 -7.39 -23.39
CA ARG A 381 3.45 -7.24 -22.22
C ARG A 381 4.91 -7.41 -22.63
N VAL A 382 5.79 -6.78 -21.89
CA VAL A 382 7.23 -6.80 -22.19
C VAL A 382 8.03 -7.14 -20.92
N PRO A 383 9.25 -7.70 -21.07
CA PRO A 383 10.15 -7.93 -19.94
C PRO A 383 10.36 -6.67 -19.12
N VAL A 384 10.27 -6.78 -17.80
CA VAL A 384 10.33 -5.60 -16.90
C VAL A 384 11.63 -4.81 -17.05
N ARG A 385 12.75 -5.48 -17.32
CA ARG A 385 14.03 -4.82 -17.55
C ARG A 385 13.98 -3.88 -18.76
N LEU A 386 13.38 -4.33 -19.86
CA LEU A 386 13.26 -3.53 -21.08
C LEU A 386 12.29 -2.35 -20.86
N ALA A 387 11.14 -2.61 -20.25
CA ALA A 387 10.16 -1.55 -19.95
C ALA A 387 10.74 -0.46 -19.03
N ALA A 388 11.46 -0.87 -17.99
CA ALA A 388 12.06 0.05 -17.04
C ALA A 388 13.16 0.93 -17.68
N ALA A 389 14.03 0.33 -18.52
CA ALA A 389 15.07 1.06 -19.24
C ALA A 389 14.45 2.06 -20.23
N GLU A 390 13.49 1.62 -21.05
CA GLU A 390 12.78 2.48 -22.02
C GLU A 390 12.04 3.63 -21.32
N PHE A 391 11.38 3.36 -20.19
CA PHE A 391 10.69 4.39 -19.42
C PHE A 391 11.65 5.48 -18.93
N LEU A 392 12.82 5.11 -18.40
CA LEU A 392 13.83 6.06 -17.93
C LEU A 392 14.41 6.89 -19.10
N GLU A 393 14.69 6.25 -20.23
CA GLU A 393 15.15 6.95 -21.45
C GLU A 393 14.11 7.95 -21.94
N ASN A 394 12.84 7.54 -22.06
CA ASN A 394 11.75 8.40 -22.49
C ASN A 394 11.41 9.52 -21.47
N SER A 395 11.81 9.36 -20.23
CA SER A 395 11.68 10.38 -19.17
C SER A 395 12.89 11.33 -19.08
N GLY A 396 13.92 11.18 -19.97
CA GLY A 396 15.05 12.09 -20.04
C GLY A 396 16.17 11.83 -19.05
N TYR A 397 16.16 10.68 -18.34
CA TYR A 397 17.20 10.36 -17.33
C TYR A 397 18.53 9.86 -17.94
N GLY A 398 18.60 9.59 -19.24
CA GLY A 398 19.77 9.11 -19.95
C GLY A 398 19.59 7.76 -20.63
N SER A 399 20.69 7.03 -20.93
CA SER A 399 20.63 5.72 -21.59
C SER A 399 20.78 4.58 -20.58
N PHE A 400 19.84 3.64 -20.59
CA PHE A 400 19.72 2.56 -19.61
C PHE A 400 19.67 1.16 -20.24
N ARG A 401 19.73 1.03 -21.56
CA ARG A 401 19.57 -0.25 -22.28
C ARG A 401 20.56 -1.35 -21.87
N ASN A 402 21.76 -0.95 -21.50
CA ASN A 402 22.85 -1.88 -21.12
C ASN A 402 22.82 -2.25 -19.63
N MET A 403 21.96 -1.61 -18.82
CA MET A 403 21.88 -1.92 -17.39
C MET A 403 21.15 -3.24 -17.15
N ASN A 404 21.62 -4.01 -16.19
CA ASN A 404 20.95 -5.20 -15.71
C ASN A 404 19.79 -4.84 -14.76
N THR A 405 19.00 -5.84 -14.38
CA THR A 405 17.81 -5.65 -13.52
C THR A 405 18.14 -5.01 -12.17
N LYS A 406 19.27 -5.39 -11.55
CA LYS A 406 19.69 -4.88 -10.25
C LYS A 406 20.09 -3.42 -10.34
N GLU A 407 20.87 -3.05 -11.33
CA GLU A 407 21.30 -1.66 -11.58
C GLU A 407 20.10 -0.75 -11.83
N LEU A 408 19.14 -1.18 -12.65
CA LEU A 408 17.89 -0.44 -12.89
C LEU A 408 17.08 -0.30 -11.59
N LEU A 409 16.95 -1.36 -10.82
CA LEU A 409 16.23 -1.32 -9.53
C LEU A 409 16.90 -0.33 -8.56
N GLU A 410 18.21 -0.34 -8.44
CA GLU A 410 18.95 0.60 -7.59
C GLU A 410 18.75 2.05 -8.05
N TYR A 411 18.67 2.29 -9.35
CA TYR A 411 18.35 3.60 -9.91
C TYR A 411 16.93 4.06 -9.54
N PHE A 412 15.91 3.21 -9.70
CA PHE A 412 14.55 3.52 -9.27
C PHE A 412 14.45 3.75 -7.76
N ARG A 413 15.19 2.99 -6.95
CA ARG A 413 15.29 3.19 -5.50
C ARG A 413 15.84 4.57 -5.17
N LYS A 414 16.89 5.00 -5.89
CA LYS A 414 17.48 6.33 -5.74
C LYS A 414 16.47 7.41 -6.10
N LEU A 415 15.85 7.33 -7.28
CA LEU A 415 14.83 8.30 -7.72
C LEU A 415 13.71 8.47 -6.70
N GLN A 416 13.15 7.38 -6.19
CA GLN A 416 12.06 7.48 -5.22
C GLN A 416 12.48 8.15 -3.90
N LYS A 417 13.75 8.02 -3.49
CA LYS A 417 14.26 8.71 -2.29
C LYS A 417 14.48 10.20 -2.52
N GLU A 418 14.95 10.57 -3.70
CA GLU A 418 15.31 11.94 -4.06
C GLU A 418 14.10 12.77 -4.54
N GLU A 419 13.11 12.12 -5.12
CA GLU A 419 11.92 12.75 -5.70
C GLU A 419 10.62 12.27 -5.01
N PRO A 420 10.30 12.76 -3.80
CA PRO A 420 9.09 12.35 -3.10
C PRO A 420 7.83 12.80 -3.85
N PHE A 421 6.81 11.96 -3.87
CA PHE A 421 5.55 12.21 -4.56
C PHE A 421 4.54 12.89 -3.62
N PHE A 422 3.94 14.00 -4.07
CA PHE A 422 3.02 14.81 -3.26
C PHE A 422 1.55 14.72 -3.69
N GLY A 423 1.23 14.06 -4.79
CA GLY A 423 -0.15 13.94 -5.30
C GLY A 423 -0.80 15.29 -5.65
N LEU A 424 -2.13 15.38 -5.54
CA LEU A 424 -2.89 16.61 -5.86
C LEU A 424 -2.61 17.81 -4.95
N ASN A 425 -2.13 17.61 -3.74
CA ASN A 425 -1.93 18.67 -2.74
C ASN A 425 -0.49 19.20 -2.67
N GLY A 426 0.39 18.69 -3.50
CA GLY A 426 1.76 19.17 -3.64
C GLY A 426 1.89 20.04 -4.87
N SER A 427 2.22 21.29 -4.71
CA SER A 427 2.64 22.15 -5.82
C SER A 427 3.86 21.53 -6.51
N SER A 428 3.76 21.49 -7.83
CA SER A 428 4.77 21.13 -8.81
C SER A 428 5.19 19.65 -8.87
N VAL A 429 4.53 18.89 -9.74
CA VAL A 429 5.28 18.08 -10.69
C VAL A 429 6.05 19.10 -11.54
N ILE A 430 7.29 19.39 -11.17
CA ILE A 430 8.26 19.99 -12.09
C ILE A 430 8.69 18.83 -12.96
N PRO A 431 8.35 18.82 -14.27
CA PRO A 431 9.05 17.92 -15.19
C PRO A 431 10.52 18.36 -15.17
N PRO A 432 11.49 17.44 -15.17
CA PRO A 432 12.88 17.80 -15.39
C PRO A 432 12.97 18.57 -16.71
N GLN A 433 13.62 19.75 -16.65
CA GLN A 433 14.00 20.54 -17.83
C GLN A 433 14.98 19.76 -18.68
#